data_9e4a4497be35abadcf4045e9060669e9
#
_entry.id   9e4a4497be35abadcf4045e9060669e9
#
_cell.length_a   1.000
_cell.length_b   1.000
_cell.length_c   1.000
_cell.angle_alpha   90.00
_cell.angle_beta   90.00
_cell.angle_gamma   90.00
#
_symmetry.space_group_name_H-M   'P 1'
#
loop_
_entity.id
_entity.type
_entity.pdbx_description
1 polymer ?
#
loop_
_entity_poly.entity_id
_entity_poly.type
_entity_poly.pdbx_seq_one_letter_code
_entity_poly.pdbx_strand_id
1 'polypeptide(L)'
;MAEGQLYKKFAVYYDKIYKNVDYAGESEFINWAVNKHKTSSGFEIMDMACGTGSHAKILKNSFKVTGVDINEDMIKIAQDKVPEADFIIGNMKDLNIGKKFDVIICIFSAIHYNRDLKELDITLTNFYNHMKDGGILIYDLSFNTENWIEGLVSLDTVVEDKLKIARMCQSQLKNGIFNANFVFLVKDDGKFDFDIDEHELGVFKINDVSDLMEKIGFKTFIYADFKEKKWESGEGQRPIFVGVKNSKQVEK
;
A
#
# COMPACT_ATOMS: atom_id res chain seq x y z
N MET A 1 4.87 6.16 13.12
CA MET A 1 5.65 5.04 12.57
C MET A 1 4.87 3.77 12.85
N ALA A 2 4.70 2.90 11.85
CA ALA A 2 3.99 1.63 12.05
C ALA A 2 4.87 0.67 12.86
N GLU A 3 4.89 0.87 14.17
CA GLU A 3 5.56 -0.04 15.11
C GLU A 3 4.63 -1.14 15.62
N GLY A 4 3.55 -1.39 14.89
CA GLY A 4 2.47 -2.27 15.30
C GLY A 4 2.90 -3.73 15.49
N GLN A 5 2.24 -4.41 16.42
CA GLN A 5 2.51 -5.81 16.75
C GLN A 5 2.22 -6.76 15.58
N LEU A 6 1.24 -6.38 14.72
CA LEU A 6 0.94 -7.12 13.48
C LEU A 6 2.16 -7.21 12.57
N TYR A 7 2.98 -6.17 12.52
CA TYR A 7 4.16 -6.14 11.66
C TYR A 7 5.44 -6.67 12.32
N LYS A 8 5.41 -6.95 13.63
CA LYS A 8 6.53 -7.47 14.43
C LYS A 8 6.23 -8.87 14.96
N LYS A 9 5.70 -8.94 16.16
CA LYS A 9 5.40 -10.19 16.89
C LYS A 9 4.49 -11.12 16.11
N PHE A 10 3.49 -10.58 15.39
CA PHE A 10 2.51 -11.34 14.63
C PHE A 10 2.76 -11.34 13.11
N ALA A 11 3.91 -10.84 12.65
CA ALA A 11 4.28 -10.84 11.24
C ALA A 11 4.18 -12.23 10.59
N VAL A 12 4.52 -13.27 11.32
CA VAL A 12 4.42 -14.69 10.88
C VAL A 12 2.99 -15.13 10.56
N TYR A 13 1.98 -14.44 11.09
CA TYR A 13 0.56 -14.74 10.84
C TYR A 13 -0.06 -13.82 9.79
N TYR A 14 0.67 -12.83 9.31
CA TYR A 14 0.16 -11.80 8.38
C TYR A 14 -0.51 -12.41 7.16
N ASP A 15 0.18 -13.29 6.45
CA ASP A 15 -0.35 -13.93 5.25
C ASP A 15 -1.59 -14.81 5.51
N LYS A 16 -1.71 -15.37 6.73
CA LYS A 16 -2.88 -16.17 7.13
C LYS A 16 -4.09 -15.28 7.41
N ILE A 17 -3.88 -14.13 8.04
CA ILE A 17 -4.93 -13.14 8.31
C ILE A 17 -5.47 -12.58 6.98
N TYR A 18 -4.59 -12.29 6.03
CA TYR A 18 -4.92 -11.68 4.73
C TYR A 18 -5.02 -12.68 3.56
N LYS A 19 -5.22 -13.98 3.85
CA LYS A 19 -5.30 -15.06 2.84
C LYS A 19 -6.39 -14.88 1.78
N ASN A 20 -7.43 -14.10 2.09
CA ASN A 20 -8.57 -13.86 1.20
C ASN A 20 -8.39 -12.59 0.33
N VAL A 21 -7.25 -11.90 0.42
CA VAL A 21 -6.95 -10.75 -0.45
C VAL A 21 -6.69 -11.25 -1.87
N ASP A 22 -7.31 -10.59 -2.85
CA ASP A 22 -7.13 -10.93 -4.26
C ASP A 22 -5.85 -10.30 -4.84
N TYR A 23 -4.69 -10.75 -4.33
CA TYR A 23 -3.39 -10.31 -4.83
C TYR A 23 -3.21 -10.54 -6.35
N ALA A 24 -3.86 -11.56 -6.90
CA ALA A 24 -3.80 -11.87 -8.33
C ALA A 24 -4.54 -10.80 -9.15
N GLY A 25 -5.79 -10.51 -8.81
CA GLY A 25 -6.58 -9.48 -9.50
C GLY A 25 -5.99 -8.08 -9.33
N GLU A 26 -5.47 -7.73 -8.14
CA GLU A 26 -4.74 -6.48 -7.94
C GLU A 26 -3.48 -6.39 -8.83
N SER A 27 -2.73 -7.48 -8.96
CA SER A 27 -1.55 -7.55 -9.85
C SER A 27 -1.91 -7.50 -11.34
N GLU A 28 -3.04 -8.11 -11.75
CA GLU A 28 -3.57 -7.99 -13.12
C GLU A 28 -3.92 -6.54 -13.46
N PHE A 29 -4.59 -5.83 -12.55
CA PHE A 29 -4.86 -4.41 -12.73
C PHE A 29 -3.58 -3.58 -12.83
N ILE A 30 -2.56 -3.85 -12.00
CA ILE A 30 -1.27 -3.17 -12.07
C ILE A 30 -0.65 -3.37 -13.46
N ASN A 31 -0.58 -4.60 -13.97
CA ASN A 31 -0.08 -4.90 -15.32
C ASN A 31 -0.87 -4.17 -16.41
N TRP A 32 -2.21 -4.15 -16.31
CA TRP A 32 -3.08 -3.42 -17.23
C TRP A 32 -2.80 -1.90 -17.19
N ALA A 33 -2.72 -1.29 -16.00
CA ALA A 33 -2.46 0.13 -15.85
C ALA A 33 -1.08 0.52 -16.40
N VAL A 34 -0.06 -0.33 -16.17
CA VAL A 34 1.27 -0.18 -16.76
C VAL A 34 1.19 -0.18 -18.27
N ASN A 35 0.56 -1.17 -18.86
CA ASN A 35 0.44 -1.28 -20.33
C ASN A 35 -0.33 -0.10 -20.94
N LYS A 36 -1.31 0.45 -20.22
CA LYS A 36 -2.17 1.55 -20.69
C LYS A 36 -1.52 2.92 -20.56
N HIS A 37 -0.77 3.18 -19.51
CA HIS A 37 -0.37 4.52 -19.12
C HIS A 37 1.14 4.76 -19.16
N LYS A 38 1.96 3.74 -18.91
CA LYS A 38 3.41 3.90 -18.85
C LYS A 38 4.00 4.14 -20.24
N THR A 39 4.90 5.11 -20.35
CA THR A 39 5.64 5.40 -21.58
C THR A 39 7.15 5.24 -21.43
N SER A 40 7.68 5.07 -20.24
CA SER A 40 9.08 4.67 -20.02
C SER A 40 9.33 3.26 -20.54
N SER A 41 10.57 2.96 -20.98
CA SER A 41 10.90 1.72 -21.70
C SER A 41 11.28 0.55 -20.80
N GLY A 42 11.48 0.77 -19.49
CA GLY A 42 12.00 -0.27 -18.60
C GLY A 42 10.91 -1.06 -17.86
N PHE A 43 11.36 -1.99 -17.03
CA PHE A 43 10.52 -2.90 -16.22
C PHE A 43 10.94 -2.94 -14.75
N GLU A 44 11.57 -1.87 -14.25
CA GLU A 44 11.93 -1.73 -12.84
C GLU A 44 10.70 -1.29 -12.06
N ILE A 45 10.27 -2.10 -11.09
CA ILE A 45 9.16 -1.75 -10.18
C ILE A 45 9.65 -1.63 -8.74
N MET A 46 9.19 -0.60 -8.04
CA MET A 46 9.31 -0.47 -6.59
C MET A 46 7.96 -0.75 -5.93
N ASP A 47 7.92 -1.75 -5.04
CA ASP A 47 6.78 -2.05 -4.18
C ASP A 47 7.03 -1.41 -2.81
N MET A 48 6.46 -0.22 -2.60
CA MET A 48 6.61 0.55 -1.36
C MET A 48 5.61 0.09 -0.31
N ALA A 49 6.08 -0.16 0.91
CA ALA A 49 5.38 -0.85 1.98
C ALA A 49 4.96 -2.27 1.55
N CYS A 50 5.93 -3.03 1.03
CA CYS A 50 5.72 -4.33 0.39
C CYS A 50 5.28 -5.43 1.38
N GLY A 51 5.33 -5.18 2.69
CA GLY A 51 5.00 -6.14 3.73
C GLY A 51 5.77 -7.46 3.56
N THR A 52 5.06 -8.56 3.57
CA THR A 52 5.61 -9.91 3.38
C THR A 52 5.89 -10.28 1.92
N GLY A 53 5.78 -9.33 0.96
CA GLY A 53 6.12 -9.53 -0.44
C GLY A 53 5.08 -10.32 -1.25
N SER A 54 3.80 -10.31 -0.86
CA SER A 54 2.76 -11.07 -1.57
C SER A 54 2.51 -10.56 -3.00
N HIS A 55 2.51 -9.24 -3.23
CA HIS A 55 2.48 -8.66 -4.58
C HIS A 55 3.79 -8.90 -5.32
N ALA A 56 4.93 -8.72 -4.67
CA ALA A 56 6.25 -8.98 -5.24
C ALA A 56 6.36 -10.39 -5.83
N LYS A 57 5.79 -11.40 -5.13
CA LYS A 57 5.74 -12.80 -5.58
C LYS A 57 5.07 -12.99 -6.95
N ILE A 58 4.07 -12.18 -7.26
CA ILE A 58 3.34 -12.24 -8.54
C ILE A 58 4.00 -11.35 -9.57
N LEU A 59 4.31 -10.09 -9.19
CA LEU A 59 4.83 -9.06 -10.09
C LEU A 59 6.24 -9.36 -10.62
N LYS A 60 7.04 -10.18 -9.93
CA LYS A 60 8.35 -10.63 -10.41
C LYS A 60 8.32 -11.32 -11.78
N ASN A 61 7.17 -11.84 -12.19
CA ASN A 61 7.01 -12.47 -13.52
C ASN A 61 7.00 -11.43 -14.67
N SER A 62 6.68 -10.16 -14.36
CA SER A 62 6.59 -9.07 -15.35
C SER A 62 7.61 -7.98 -15.11
N PHE A 63 8.17 -7.88 -13.90
CA PHE A 63 9.05 -6.78 -13.49
C PHE A 63 10.28 -7.27 -12.73
N LYS A 64 11.33 -6.45 -12.75
CA LYS A 64 12.40 -6.55 -11.77
C LYS A 64 11.98 -5.80 -10.51
N VAL A 65 11.66 -6.56 -9.47
CA VAL A 65 11.05 -6.04 -8.25
C VAL A 65 12.11 -5.57 -7.25
N THR A 66 11.88 -4.39 -6.69
CA THR A 66 12.53 -3.91 -5.46
C THR A 66 11.42 -3.64 -4.45
N GLY A 67 11.32 -4.46 -3.41
CA GLY A 67 10.40 -4.26 -2.29
C GLY A 67 11.03 -3.35 -1.23
N VAL A 68 10.25 -2.44 -0.67
CA VAL A 68 10.67 -1.55 0.41
C VAL A 68 9.63 -1.60 1.52
N ASP A 69 10.06 -1.85 2.74
CA ASP A 69 9.21 -1.74 3.93
C ASP A 69 10.00 -1.11 5.08
N ILE A 70 9.30 -0.44 5.98
CA ILE A 70 9.93 0.14 7.17
C ILE A 70 10.25 -0.92 8.23
N ASN A 71 9.58 -2.07 8.15
CA ASN A 71 9.64 -3.12 9.14
C ASN A 71 10.59 -4.25 8.71
N GLU A 72 11.62 -4.49 9.53
CA GLU A 72 12.64 -5.51 9.27
C GLU A 72 12.07 -6.94 9.26
N ASP A 73 11.08 -7.24 10.11
CA ASP A 73 10.53 -8.59 10.19
C ASP A 73 9.68 -8.92 8.93
N MET A 74 8.98 -7.90 8.38
CA MET A 74 8.30 -8.03 7.09
C MET A 74 9.29 -8.27 5.96
N ILE A 75 10.40 -7.53 5.93
CA ILE A 75 11.46 -7.68 4.92
C ILE A 75 12.08 -9.09 4.98
N LYS A 76 12.35 -9.64 6.17
CA LYS A 76 12.85 -11.02 6.31
C LYS A 76 11.90 -12.05 5.69
N ILE A 77 10.60 -11.93 5.99
CA ILE A 77 9.58 -12.83 5.42
C ILE A 77 9.50 -12.66 3.90
N ALA A 78 9.58 -11.43 3.40
CA ALA A 78 9.55 -11.16 1.96
C ALA A 78 10.77 -11.75 1.23
N GLN A 79 11.97 -11.64 1.80
CA GLN A 79 13.21 -12.23 1.27
C GLN A 79 13.12 -13.76 1.19
N ASP A 80 12.60 -14.40 2.24
CA ASP A 80 12.39 -15.85 2.24
C ASP A 80 11.34 -16.28 1.21
N LYS A 81 10.28 -15.47 1.01
CA LYS A 81 9.18 -15.77 0.08
C LYS A 81 9.56 -15.53 -1.37
N VAL A 82 10.42 -14.53 -1.66
CA VAL A 82 10.77 -14.10 -3.04
C VAL A 82 12.28 -13.82 -3.11
N PRO A 83 13.13 -14.85 -3.01
CA PRO A 83 14.59 -14.68 -2.93
C PRO A 83 15.25 -14.07 -4.17
N GLU A 84 14.53 -14.02 -5.31
CA GLU A 84 14.98 -13.40 -6.55
C GLU A 84 14.70 -11.90 -6.66
N ALA A 85 13.96 -11.31 -5.72
CA ALA A 85 13.69 -9.88 -5.65
C ALA A 85 14.65 -9.18 -4.67
N ASP A 86 14.92 -7.90 -4.92
CA ASP A 86 15.66 -7.06 -3.98
C ASP A 86 14.71 -6.53 -2.89
N PHE A 87 15.12 -6.59 -1.62
CA PHE A 87 14.34 -6.03 -0.51
C PHE A 87 15.18 -5.10 0.35
N ILE A 88 14.62 -3.93 0.71
CA ILE A 88 15.31 -2.83 1.39
C ILE A 88 14.45 -2.34 2.55
N ILE A 89 15.06 -2.10 3.70
CA ILE A 89 14.40 -1.39 4.81
C ILE A 89 14.42 0.10 4.49
N GLY A 90 13.25 0.74 4.48
CA GLY A 90 13.13 2.15 4.14
C GLY A 90 11.78 2.75 4.46
N ASN A 91 11.75 4.07 4.59
CA ASN A 91 10.54 4.84 4.86
C ASN A 91 10.10 5.58 3.59
N MET A 92 8.82 5.53 3.26
CA MET A 92 8.26 6.17 2.07
C MET A 92 8.48 7.70 2.01
N LYS A 93 8.70 8.35 3.16
CA LYS A 93 8.85 9.81 3.24
C LYS A 93 10.26 10.30 2.89
N ASP A 94 11.29 9.48 3.14
CA ASP A 94 12.69 9.90 3.03
C ASP A 94 13.62 8.88 2.36
N LEU A 95 13.03 7.84 1.72
CA LEU A 95 13.80 6.86 0.96
C LEU A 95 14.72 7.56 -0.04
N ASN A 96 15.99 7.14 -0.07
CA ASN A 96 16.95 7.56 -1.09
C ASN A 96 17.88 6.39 -1.42
N ILE A 97 17.61 5.70 -2.52
CA ILE A 97 18.38 4.54 -2.98
C ILE A 97 19.14 4.80 -4.27
N GLY A 98 19.19 6.06 -4.74
CA GLY A 98 19.95 6.43 -5.94
C GLY A 98 19.49 5.77 -7.23
N LYS A 99 18.32 5.13 -7.26
CA LYS A 99 17.74 4.39 -8.38
C LYS A 99 16.40 4.99 -8.77
N LYS A 100 16.05 4.92 -10.06
CA LYS A 100 14.73 5.32 -10.58
C LYS A 100 13.99 4.13 -11.16
N PHE A 101 12.68 4.15 -11.01
CA PHE A 101 11.77 3.08 -11.37
C PHE A 101 10.83 3.46 -12.51
N ASP A 102 10.42 2.50 -13.28
CA ASP A 102 9.39 2.64 -14.31
C ASP A 102 8.00 2.60 -13.69
N VAL A 103 7.86 1.86 -12.59
CA VAL A 103 6.62 1.69 -11.84
C VAL A 103 6.91 1.84 -10.35
N ILE A 104 6.07 2.58 -9.63
CA ILE A 104 6.03 2.56 -8.17
C ILE A 104 4.62 2.16 -7.77
N ILE A 105 4.49 1.20 -6.86
CA ILE A 105 3.24 0.86 -6.23
C ILE A 105 3.33 1.09 -4.72
N CYS A 106 2.22 1.55 -4.12
CA CYS A 106 2.05 1.67 -2.67
C CYS A 106 0.61 1.30 -2.34
N ILE A 107 0.36 0.01 -2.21
CA ILE A 107 -1.00 -0.54 -2.15
C ILE A 107 -1.31 -1.14 -0.79
N PHE A 108 -2.54 -1.60 -0.65
CA PHE A 108 -3.06 -2.13 0.61
C PHE A 108 -3.17 -1.05 1.71
N SER A 109 -3.62 0.14 1.32
CA SER A 109 -3.86 1.28 2.24
C SER A 109 -2.62 1.85 2.92
N ALA A 110 -1.42 1.44 2.51
CA ALA A 110 -0.16 1.88 3.13
C ALA A 110 0.06 3.40 3.01
N ILE A 111 -0.47 4.03 1.97
CA ILE A 111 -0.37 5.49 1.78
C ILE A 111 -0.99 6.29 2.94
N HIS A 112 -1.94 5.70 3.67
CA HIS A 112 -2.61 6.32 4.81
C HIS A 112 -1.73 6.51 6.05
N TYR A 113 -0.53 5.89 6.11
CA TYR A 113 0.47 6.23 7.13
C TYR A 113 1.05 7.64 7.01
N ASN A 114 0.62 8.40 6.01
CA ASN A 114 0.69 9.86 5.97
C ASN A 114 -0.55 10.42 6.66
N ARG A 115 -0.38 11.13 7.78
CA ARG A 115 -1.48 11.56 8.65
C ARG A 115 -2.22 12.80 8.16
N ASP A 116 -1.57 13.57 7.29
CA ASP A 116 -2.11 14.79 6.69
C ASP A 116 -1.58 15.02 5.26
N LEU A 117 -2.13 16.03 4.57
CA LEU A 117 -1.72 16.37 3.22
C LEU A 117 -0.25 16.82 3.12
N LYS A 118 0.33 17.34 4.19
CA LYS A 118 1.75 17.74 4.20
C LYS A 118 2.67 16.53 4.20
N GLU A 119 2.37 15.53 5.02
CA GLU A 119 3.11 14.26 5.02
C GLU A 119 2.92 13.52 3.69
N LEU A 120 1.69 13.56 3.13
CA LEU A 120 1.39 12.97 1.83
C LEU A 120 2.15 13.67 0.70
N ASP A 121 2.27 15.00 0.72
CA ASP A 121 3.08 15.77 -0.25
C ASP A 121 4.55 15.32 -0.22
N ILE A 122 5.14 15.18 0.96
CA ILE A 122 6.51 14.67 1.12
C ILE A 122 6.65 13.28 0.47
N THR A 123 5.74 12.37 0.75
CA THR A 123 5.76 11.00 0.21
C THR A 123 5.60 10.98 -1.30
N LEU A 124 4.57 11.65 -1.84
CA LEU A 124 4.31 11.69 -3.28
C LEU A 124 5.43 12.38 -4.05
N THR A 125 6.03 13.43 -3.47
CA THR A 125 7.22 14.10 -4.03
C THR A 125 8.42 13.14 -4.03
N ASN A 126 8.61 12.36 -2.97
CA ASN A 126 9.66 11.35 -2.92
C ASN A 126 9.44 10.28 -4.01
N PHE A 127 8.23 9.78 -4.17
CA PHE A 127 7.90 8.83 -5.24
C PHE A 127 8.16 9.44 -6.63
N TYR A 128 7.72 10.69 -6.87
CA TYR A 128 7.97 11.39 -8.13
C TYR A 128 9.46 11.48 -8.46
N ASN A 129 10.31 11.74 -7.46
CA ASN A 129 11.76 11.83 -7.62
C ASN A 129 12.41 10.49 -7.92
N HIS A 130 11.83 9.37 -7.44
CA HIS A 130 12.29 8.02 -7.74
C HIS A 130 11.69 7.43 -9.03
N MET A 131 10.84 8.15 -9.72
CA MET A 131 10.30 7.72 -11.02
C MET A 131 11.15 8.20 -12.18
N LYS A 132 11.25 7.34 -13.21
CA LYS A 132 11.69 7.74 -14.55
C LYS A 132 10.62 8.60 -15.21
N ASP A 133 11.02 9.45 -16.15
CA ASP A 133 10.06 10.17 -16.98
C ASP A 133 9.22 9.18 -17.79
N GLY A 134 7.92 9.37 -17.85
CA GLY A 134 6.97 8.41 -18.43
C GLY A 134 6.68 7.18 -17.56
N GLY A 135 7.23 7.12 -16.35
CA GLY A 135 6.89 6.10 -15.36
C GLY A 135 5.53 6.34 -14.71
N ILE A 136 5.00 5.35 -13.99
CA ILE A 136 3.72 5.45 -13.30
C ILE A 136 3.82 5.14 -11.81
N LEU A 137 2.96 5.80 -11.02
CA LEU A 137 2.69 5.52 -9.62
C LEU A 137 1.27 4.95 -9.50
N ILE A 138 1.09 3.88 -8.74
CA ILE A 138 -0.22 3.29 -8.44
C ILE A 138 -0.35 3.14 -6.93
N TYR A 139 -1.43 3.66 -6.35
CA TYR A 139 -1.77 3.44 -4.94
C TYR A 139 -3.28 3.48 -4.71
N ASP A 140 -3.74 2.86 -3.64
CA ASP A 140 -5.15 2.88 -3.24
C ASP A 140 -5.40 3.85 -2.09
N LEU A 141 -6.60 4.45 -2.08
CA LEU A 141 -7.06 5.34 -1.04
C LEU A 141 -8.32 4.77 -0.38
N SER A 142 -8.14 3.70 0.42
CA SER A 142 -9.25 2.95 1.01
C SER A 142 -10.04 3.75 2.04
N PHE A 143 -9.37 4.63 2.79
CA PHE A 143 -10.00 5.48 3.80
C PHE A 143 -10.09 6.91 3.27
N ASN A 144 -11.28 7.31 2.86
CA ASN A 144 -11.54 8.65 2.38
C ASN A 144 -12.82 9.20 3.03
N THR A 145 -13.08 10.48 2.85
CA THR A 145 -14.21 11.15 3.51
C THR A 145 -15.59 10.71 3.01
N GLU A 146 -15.65 9.94 1.91
CA GLU A 146 -16.91 9.50 1.32
C GLU A 146 -17.35 8.11 1.82
N ASN A 147 -16.40 7.26 2.24
CA ASN A 147 -16.69 5.87 2.65
C ASN A 147 -16.47 5.59 4.14
N TRP A 148 -16.20 6.60 4.93
CA TRP A 148 -15.98 6.47 6.36
C TRP A 148 -17.26 6.10 7.13
N ILE A 149 -17.16 5.12 8.02
CA ILE A 149 -18.25 4.74 8.96
C ILE A 149 -17.71 4.83 10.39
N GLU A 150 -18.24 5.77 11.17
CA GLU A 150 -17.85 5.97 12.57
C GLU A 150 -18.19 4.76 13.43
N GLY A 151 -17.25 4.31 14.25
CA GLY A 151 -17.46 3.23 15.22
C GLY A 151 -17.57 1.84 14.59
N LEU A 152 -17.23 1.68 13.30
CA LEU A 152 -17.21 0.36 12.66
C LEU A 152 -16.33 -0.60 13.45
N VAL A 153 -16.91 -1.76 13.80
CA VAL A 153 -16.17 -2.88 14.39
C VAL A 153 -16.07 -4.00 13.39
N SER A 154 -14.86 -4.47 13.12
CA SER A 154 -14.62 -5.64 12.29
C SER A 154 -13.98 -6.77 13.10
N LEU A 155 -14.21 -8.00 12.65
CA LEU A 155 -13.62 -9.20 13.24
C LEU A 155 -13.11 -10.10 12.12
N ASP A 156 -11.80 -10.34 12.12
CA ASP A 156 -11.17 -11.32 11.25
C ASP A 156 -10.78 -12.56 12.06
N THR A 157 -10.93 -13.72 11.46
CA THR A 157 -10.59 -14.99 12.12
C THR A 157 -9.78 -15.90 11.19
N VAL A 158 -8.80 -16.60 11.79
CA VAL A 158 -8.11 -17.74 11.19
C VAL A 158 -8.38 -18.96 12.05
N VAL A 159 -8.87 -20.03 11.44
CA VAL A 159 -9.15 -21.30 12.12
C VAL A 159 -8.51 -22.43 11.33
N GLU A 160 -7.39 -22.92 11.86
CA GLU A 160 -6.66 -24.09 11.37
C GLU A 160 -6.56 -25.11 12.51
N ASP A 161 -6.02 -26.31 12.28
CA ASP A 161 -5.97 -27.38 13.27
C ASP A 161 -5.36 -26.91 14.61
N LYS A 162 -4.14 -26.42 14.57
CA LYS A 162 -3.40 -25.96 15.76
C LYS A 162 -3.44 -24.45 15.97
N LEU A 163 -3.81 -23.65 14.94
CA LEU A 163 -3.81 -22.19 14.95
C LEU A 163 -5.23 -21.62 14.98
N LYS A 164 -5.48 -20.76 15.95
CA LYS A 164 -6.70 -19.93 16.05
C LYS A 164 -6.27 -18.49 16.23
N ILE A 165 -6.76 -17.61 15.38
CA ILE A 165 -6.55 -16.16 15.50
C ILE A 165 -7.91 -15.47 15.48
N ALA A 166 -8.13 -14.55 16.39
CA ALA A 166 -9.18 -13.55 16.31
C ALA A 166 -8.53 -12.15 16.36
N ARG A 167 -8.82 -11.31 15.37
CA ARG A 167 -8.41 -9.91 15.32
C ARG A 167 -9.65 -9.05 15.25
N MET A 168 -9.93 -8.31 16.32
CA MET A 168 -10.98 -7.29 16.35
C MET A 168 -10.34 -5.94 16.04
N CYS A 169 -11.00 -5.14 15.21
CA CYS A 169 -10.64 -3.74 15.00
C CYS A 169 -11.83 -2.85 15.28
N GLN A 170 -11.64 -1.82 16.09
CA GLN A 170 -12.55 -0.70 16.22
C GLN A 170 -11.87 0.55 15.68
N SER A 171 -12.58 1.29 14.85
CA SER A 171 -12.05 2.49 14.22
C SER A 171 -12.81 3.74 14.66
N GLN A 172 -12.10 4.84 14.85
CA GLN A 172 -12.62 6.13 15.25
C GLN A 172 -11.95 7.25 14.48
N LEU A 173 -12.69 8.27 14.09
CA LEU A 173 -12.12 9.48 13.49
C LEU A 173 -11.97 10.56 14.56
N LYS A 174 -10.74 10.94 14.86
CA LYS A 174 -10.43 12.02 15.81
C LYS A 174 -9.55 13.06 15.13
N ASN A 175 -10.03 14.32 15.07
CA ASN A 175 -9.27 15.44 14.50
C ASN A 175 -8.76 15.19 13.06
N GLY A 176 -9.54 14.49 12.23
CA GLY A 176 -9.14 14.16 10.85
C GLY A 176 -8.16 12.99 10.73
N ILE A 177 -7.82 12.34 11.84
CA ILE A 177 -6.97 11.14 11.87
C ILE A 177 -7.84 9.93 12.18
N PHE A 178 -7.71 8.92 11.38
CA PHE A 178 -8.30 7.60 11.58
C PHE A 178 -7.47 6.81 12.58
N ASN A 179 -8.06 6.50 13.72
CA ASN A 179 -7.45 5.66 14.74
C ASN A 179 -8.05 4.25 14.64
N ALA A 180 -7.25 3.28 14.22
CA ALA A 180 -7.62 1.88 14.20
C ALA A 180 -7.01 1.17 15.42
N ASN A 181 -7.88 0.71 16.31
CA ASN A 181 -7.50 -0.02 17.52
C ASN A 181 -7.74 -1.51 17.28
N PHE A 182 -6.67 -2.29 17.27
CA PHE A 182 -6.72 -3.73 17.09
C PHE A 182 -6.51 -4.46 18.40
N VAL A 183 -7.27 -5.54 18.60
CA VAL A 183 -7.04 -6.55 19.63
C VAL A 183 -6.79 -7.87 18.95
N PHE A 184 -5.67 -8.51 19.27
CA PHE A 184 -5.28 -9.83 18.77
C PHE A 184 -5.41 -10.87 19.85
N LEU A 185 -6.03 -12.00 19.54
CA LEU A 185 -6.01 -13.21 20.32
C LEU A 185 -5.46 -14.33 19.44
N VAL A 186 -4.37 -14.96 19.87
CA VAL A 186 -3.70 -16.02 19.12
C VAL A 186 -3.58 -17.24 20.00
N LYS A 187 -4.01 -18.42 19.50
CA LYS A 187 -3.69 -19.72 20.06
C LYS A 187 -2.94 -20.53 19.01
N ASP A 188 -1.67 -20.83 19.26
CA ASP A 188 -0.81 -21.58 18.37
C ASP A 188 -0.17 -22.76 19.12
N ASP A 189 -0.40 -23.99 18.64
CA ASP A 189 0.07 -25.25 19.22
C ASP A 189 -0.10 -25.31 20.75
N GLY A 190 -1.29 -24.91 21.23
CA GLY A 190 -1.65 -24.92 22.65
C GLY A 190 -1.19 -23.71 23.46
N LYS A 191 -0.30 -22.89 22.93
CA LYS A 191 0.12 -21.61 23.55
C LYS A 191 -0.92 -20.54 23.25
N PHE A 192 -1.17 -19.69 24.22
CA PHE A 192 -2.09 -18.56 24.09
C PHE A 192 -1.33 -17.25 24.22
N ASP A 193 -1.59 -16.32 23.30
CA ASP A 193 -0.99 -15.00 23.26
C ASP A 193 -2.04 -13.95 22.89
N PHE A 194 -1.86 -12.71 23.34
CA PHE A 194 -2.70 -11.60 22.98
C PHE A 194 -1.88 -10.30 22.93
N ASP A 195 -2.35 -9.34 22.17
CA ASP A 195 -1.76 -8.02 22.11
C ASP A 195 -2.77 -6.99 21.59
N ILE A 196 -2.44 -5.72 21.73
CA ILE A 196 -3.16 -4.61 21.16
C ILE A 196 -2.26 -3.85 20.21
N ASP A 197 -2.88 -3.24 19.18
CA ASP A 197 -2.17 -2.47 18.18
C ASP A 197 -2.98 -1.21 17.84
N GLU A 198 -2.30 -0.08 17.73
CA GLU A 198 -2.94 1.20 17.45
C GLU A 198 -2.28 1.83 16.22
N HIS A 199 -3.10 2.14 15.21
CA HIS A 199 -2.63 2.78 13.98
C HIS A 199 -3.31 4.13 13.80
N GLU A 200 -2.50 5.16 13.57
CA GLU A 200 -2.94 6.48 13.16
C GLU A 200 -2.78 6.63 11.65
N LEU A 201 -3.90 6.82 10.96
CA LEU A 201 -3.94 6.89 9.50
C LEU A 201 -4.61 8.21 9.06
N GLY A 202 -4.11 8.83 8.01
CA GLY A 202 -4.75 10.00 7.42
C GLY A 202 -6.01 9.63 6.66
N VAL A 203 -7.02 10.50 6.73
CA VAL A 203 -8.23 10.41 5.90
C VAL A 203 -8.25 11.60 4.95
N PHE A 204 -8.33 11.33 3.66
CA PHE A 204 -8.17 12.36 2.65
C PHE A 204 -9.43 12.54 1.80
N LYS A 205 -9.68 13.77 1.34
CA LYS A 205 -10.63 14.02 0.26
C LYS A 205 -9.98 13.68 -1.08
N ILE A 206 -10.72 13.01 -1.92
CA ILE A 206 -10.24 12.55 -3.23
C ILE A 206 -9.72 13.73 -4.08
N ASN A 207 -10.47 14.84 -4.10
CA ASN A 207 -10.07 16.03 -4.86
C ASN A 207 -8.79 16.67 -4.33
N ASP A 208 -8.63 16.78 -2.99
CA ASP A 208 -7.42 17.36 -2.41
C ASP A 208 -6.17 16.55 -2.78
N VAL A 209 -6.30 15.22 -2.84
CA VAL A 209 -5.21 14.32 -3.26
C VAL A 209 -4.94 14.45 -4.77
N SER A 210 -5.99 14.55 -5.58
CA SER A 210 -5.84 14.76 -7.03
C SER A 210 -5.13 16.07 -7.35
N ASP A 211 -5.57 17.16 -6.70
CA ASP A 211 -4.96 18.49 -6.86
C ASP A 211 -3.48 18.50 -6.41
N LEU A 212 -3.18 17.78 -5.32
CA LEU A 212 -1.80 17.62 -4.84
C LEU A 212 -0.93 16.88 -5.85
N MET A 213 -1.43 15.79 -6.42
CA MET A 213 -0.69 15.04 -7.45
C MET A 213 -0.42 15.89 -8.70
N GLU A 214 -1.41 16.66 -9.15
CA GLU A 214 -1.26 17.56 -10.29
C GLU A 214 -0.22 18.66 -10.01
N LYS A 215 -0.26 19.24 -8.81
CA LYS A 215 0.74 20.24 -8.35
C LYS A 215 2.16 19.68 -8.34
N ILE A 216 2.36 18.40 -7.97
CA ILE A 216 3.66 17.73 -7.99
C ILE A 216 4.13 17.48 -9.44
N GLY A 217 3.21 17.36 -10.40
CA GLY A 217 3.49 17.18 -11.81
C GLY A 217 3.02 15.83 -12.39
N PHE A 218 2.17 15.10 -11.69
CA PHE A 218 1.54 13.90 -12.22
C PHE A 218 0.36 14.23 -13.15
N LYS A 219 0.21 13.44 -14.20
CA LYS A 219 -1.09 13.30 -14.88
C LYS A 219 -1.86 12.19 -14.17
N THR A 220 -2.99 12.54 -13.54
CA THR A 220 -3.71 11.67 -12.62
C THR A 220 -4.94 11.02 -13.27
N PHE A 221 -5.14 9.74 -12.99
CA PHE A 221 -6.33 8.96 -13.32
C PHE A 221 -6.80 8.24 -12.05
N ILE A 222 -8.11 8.05 -11.88
CA ILE A 222 -8.68 7.35 -10.74
C ILE A 222 -9.57 6.22 -11.25
N TYR A 223 -9.33 5.01 -10.75
CA TYR A 223 -10.06 3.79 -11.08
C TYR A 223 -10.75 3.21 -9.85
N ALA A 224 -11.71 2.33 -10.04
CA ALA A 224 -12.49 1.71 -8.97
C ALA A 224 -12.04 0.27 -8.69
N ASP A 225 -11.77 -0.07 -7.42
CA ASP A 225 -11.63 -1.46 -6.93
C ASP A 225 -10.63 -2.32 -7.72
N PHE A 226 -9.51 -1.76 -8.18
CA PHE A 226 -8.56 -2.43 -9.07
C PHE A 226 -9.21 -3.00 -10.35
N LYS A 227 -10.17 -2.26 -10.93
CA LYS A 227 -10.82 -2.61 -12.19
C LYS A 227 -10.58 -1.53 -13.24
N GLU A 228 -10.75 -1.90 -14.50
CA GLU A 228 -10.63 -0.97 -15.64
C GLU A 228 -11.77 0.08 -15.71
N LYS A 229 -12.59 0.16 -14.67
CA LYS A 229 -13.69 1.11 -14.51
C LYS A 229 -13.18 2.40 -13.85
N LYS A 230 -13.53 3.56 -14.39
CA LYS A 230 -13.28 4.84 -13.72
C LYS A 230 -14.01 4.88 -12.38
N TRP A 231 -13.35 5.44 -11.38
CA TRP A 231 -13.99 5.70 -10.10
C TRP A 231 -14.99 6.85 -10.22
N GLU A 232 -16.11 6.72 -9.52
CA GLU A 232 -17.17 7.74 -9.43
C GLU A 232 -17.53 7.97 -7.97
N SER A 233 -17.70 9.26 -7.57
CA SER A 233 -18.07 9.64 -6.21
C SER A 233 -19.42 9.06 -5.83
N GLY A 234 -19.56 8.62 -4.56
CA GLY A 234 -20.80 8.10 -3.99
C GLY A 234 -21.11 6.62 -4.29
N GLU A 235 -20.31 5.91 -5.08
CA GLU A 235 -20.51 4.48 -5.35
C GLU A 235 -19.90 3.55 -4.29
N GLY A 236 -19.29 4.07 -3.22
CA GLY A 236 -18.69 3.28 -2.14
C GLY A 236 -17.48 2.45 -2.53
N GLN A 237 -16.93 2.66 -3.73
CA GLN A 237 -15.81 1.92 -4.29
C GLN A 237 -14.47 2.45 -3.77
N ARG A 238 -13.46 1.58 -3.72
CA ARG A 238 -12.09 1.96 -3.35
C ARG A 238 -11.41 2.69 -4.50
N PRO A 239 -11.03 3.99 -4.34
CA PRO A 239 -10.31 4.72 -5.38
C PRO A 239 -8.88 4.20 -5.53
N ILE A 240 -8.48 3.93 -6.77
CA ILE A 240 -7.12 3.56 -7.14
C ILE A 240 -6.54 4.68 -7.98
N PHE A 241 -5.55 5.38 -7.45
CA PHE A 241 -4.86 6.46 -8.12
C PHE A 241 -3.75 5.92 -9.03
N VAL A 242 -3.74 6.41 -10.26
CA VAL A 242 -2.70 6.15 -11.24
C VAL A 242 -2.12 7.48 -11.69
N GLY A 243 -0.90 7.80 -11.25
CA GLY A 243 -0.17 9.01 -11.59
C GLY A 243 0.90 8.73 -12.63
N VAL A 244 0.87 9.42 -13.75
CA VAL A 244 1.92 9.33 -14.78
C VAL A 244 2.86 10.52 -14.61
N LYS A 245 4.16 10.26 -14.48
CA LYS A 245 5.17 11.32 -14.52
C LYS A 245 5.36 11.80 -15.95
N ASN A 246 5.01 13.06 -16.21
CA ASN A 246 5.20 13.64 -17.54
C ASN A 246 6.68 13.63 -17.93
N SER A 247 6.96 13.23 -19.16
CA SER A 247 8.28 13.43 -19.77
C SER A 247 8.53 14.93 -19.84
N LYS A 248 9.67 15.42 -19.32
CA LYS A 248 10.06 16.80 -19.57
C LYS A 248 10.09 16.99 -21.08
N GLN A 249 9.25 17.87 -21.61
CA GLN A 249 9.44 18.35 -22.98
C GLN A 249 10.83 19.00 -23.02
N VAL A 250 11.73 18.37 -23.72
CA VAL A 250 12.99 19.03 -24.09
C VAL A 250 12.56 20.11 -25.10
N GLU A 251 12.38 21.35 -24.63
CA GLU A 251 12.30 22.50 -25.54
C GLU A 251 13.57 22.48 -26.38
N LYS A 252 13.37 22.21 -27.67
CA LYS A 252 14.43 22.28 -28.69
C LYS A 252 14.62 23.72 -29.16
#